data_bcdb45c64af7b094a7d5c34e3fe34290
#
_entry.id   bcdb45c64af7b094a7d5c34e3fe34290
#
_cell.length_a   1.000
_cell.length_b   1.000
_cell.length_c   1.000
_cell.angle_alpha   90.00
_cell.angle_beta   90.00
_cell.angle_gamma   90.00
#
_symmetry.space_group_name_H-M   'P 1'
#
loop_
_entity.id
_entity.type
_entity.pdbx_description
1 polymer ?
#
loop_
_entity_poly.entity_id
_entity_poly.type
_entity_poly.pdbx_seq_one_letter_code
_entity_poly.pdbx_strand_id
1 'polypeptide(L)'
;MSGAIEVGEPDWKPLEGALSRENYADFMYMGVTSGIVLYKHRDTRRYLNIGSETGRFYRYADGDYIEINREQAIEHVYEPRQI
;
A
#
# COMPACT_ATOMS: atom_id res chain seq x y z
N MET A 1 -20.12 -10.25 0.90
CA MET A 1 -18.75 -10.75 1.08
C MET A 1 -17.75 -9.62 0.89
N SER A 2 -16.98 -9.39 1.86
CA SER A 2 -15.97 -8.33 1.78
C SER A 2 -14.62 -8.93 2.07
N GLY A 3 -13.58 -8.16 1.79
CA GLY A 3 -12.23 -8.57 2.12
C GLY A 3 -11.53 -9.44 1.11
N ALA A 4 -12.22 -9.83 0.04
CA ALA A 4 -11.56 -10.57 -1.02
C ALA A 4 -10.62 -9.62 -1.77
N ILE A 5 -9.38 -10.06 -1.99
CA ILE A 5 -8.41 -9.27 -2.75
C ILE A 5 -8.56 -9.63 -4.21
N GLU A 6 -8.81 -8.62 -5.03
CA GLU A 6 -8.91 -8.81 -6.47
C GLU A 6 -7.58 -8.44 -7.09
N VAL A 7 -7.01 -9.37 -7.81
CA VAL A 7 -5.74 -9.17 -8.48
C VAL A 7 -6.01 -9.12 -9.98
N GLY A 8 -5.92 -7.94 -10.56
CA GLY A 8 -6.05 -7.75 -11.99
C GLY A 8 -4.79 -7.17 -12.54
N GLU A 9 -4.92 -6.31 -13.54
CA GLU A 9 -3.77 -5.60 -14.05
C GLU A 9 -3.26 -4.63 -13.00
N PRO A 10 -1.95 -4.51 -12.85
CA PRO A 10 -1.38 -3.60 -11.86
C PRO A 10 -1.81 -2.16 -12.08
N ASP A 11 -2.19 -1.50 -11.01
CA ASP A 11 -2.54 -0.09 -11.04
C ASP A 11 -1.51 0.68 -10.21
N TRP A 12 -0.64 1.40 -10.88
CA TRP A 12 0.43 2.15 -10.22
C TRP A 12 0.08 3.62 -10.01
N LYS A 13 -1.08 4.04 -10.47
CA LYS A 13 -1.49 5.43 -10.38
C LYS A 13 -1.56 5.97 -8.96
N PRO A 14 -2.09 5.23 -7.98
CA PRO A 14 -2.10 5.73 -6.60
C PRO A 14 -0.71 6.06 -6.05
N LEU A 15 0.34 5.42 -6.55
CA LEU A 15 1.69 5.71 -6.08
C LEU A 15 2.20 7.05 -6.56
N GLU A 16 1.60 7.64 -7.59
CA GLU A 16 2.04 8.93 -8.11
C GLU A 16 2.01 10.02 -7.06
N GLY A 17 1.05 9.95 -6.14
CA GLY A 17 0.95 10.92 -5.08
C GLY A 17 1.80 10.62 -3.87
N ALA A 18 2.45 9.49 -3.86
CA ALA A 18 3.19 9.01 -2.69
C ALA A 18 4.69 8.95 -2.89
N LEU A 19 5.13 8.51 -4.07
CA LEU A 19 6.53 8.20 -4.32
C LEU A 19 6.97 8.73 -5.66
N SER A 20 8.30 8.87 -5.82
CA SER A 20 8.88 9.12 -7.12
C SER A 20 8.76 7.87 -7.97
N ARG A 21 8.63 8.06 -9.26
CA ARG A 21 8.40 6.94 -10.18
C ARG A 21 9.50 5.88 -10.12
N GLU A 22 10.72 6.32 -9.90
CA GLU A 22 11.86 5.40 -9.81
C GLU A 22 11.74 4.44 -8.63
N ASN A 23 10.94 4.79 -7.63
CA ASN A 23 10.75 3.94 -6.45
C ASN A 23 9.64 2.91 -6.64
N TYR A 24 8.90 2.96 -7.73
CA TYR A 24 7.84 1.98 -7.97
C TYR A 24 8.40 0.56 -8.06
N ALA A 25 9.62 0.42 -8.57
CA ALA A 25 10.24 -0.89 -8.72
C ALA A 25 10.52 -1.58 -7.38
N ASP A 26 10.49 -0.82 -6.28
CA ASP A 26 10.69 -1.37 -4.95
C ASP A 26 9.45 -2.11 -4.46
N PHE A 27 8.35 -2.01 -5.17
CA PHE A 27 7.07 -2.56 -4.73
C PHE A 27 6.52 -3.61 -5.66
N MET A 28 5.73 -4.50 -5.09
CA MET A 28 4.95 -5.48 -5.83
C MET A 28 3.48 -5.10 -5.71
N TYR A 29 2.77 -5.16 -6.83
CA TYR A 29 1.33 -4.92 -6.81
C TYR A 29 0.64 -6.15 -6.24
N MET A 30 -0.13 -5.97 -5.18
CA MET A 30 -0.76 -7.10 -4.49
C MET A 30 -2.27 -7.19 -4.71
N GLY A 31 -2.84 -6.21 -5.37
CA GLY A 31 -4.27 -6.23 -5.67
C GLY A 31 -5.05 -5.13 -4.98
N VAL A 32 -6.36 -5.26 -4.98
CA VAL A 32 -7.28 -4.26 -4.43
C VAL A 32 -8.27 -4.95 -3.51
N THR A 33 -8.57 -4.33 -2.39
CA THR A 33 -9.63 -4.78 -1.51
C THR A 33 -10.35 -3.57 -0.94
N SER A 34 -11.68 -3.57 -1.02
CA SER A 34 -12.52 -2.49 -0.49
C SER A 34 -12.07 -1.11 -0.93
N GLY A 35 -11.67 -0.98 -2.19
CA GLY A 35 -11.25 0.30 -2.74
C GLY A 35 -9.84 0.73 -2.32
N ILE A 36 -9.11 -0.16 -1.68
CA ILE A 36 -7.74 0.12 -1.24
C ILE A 36 -6.78 -0.70 -2.08
N VAL A 37 -5.82 -0.04 -2.71
CA VAL A 37 -4.82 -0.70 -3.52
C VAL A 37 -3.63 -1.05 -2.64
N LEU A 38 -3.17 -2.28 -2.77
CA LEU A 38 -2.14 -2.85 -1.89
C LEU A 38 -0.81 -2.99 -2.62
N TYR A 39 0.24 -2.40 -2.05
CA TYR A 39 1.59 -2.53 -2.58
C TYR A 39 2.50 -3.08 -1.48
N LYS A 40 3.31 -4.07 -1.81
CA LYS A 40 4.20 -4.70 -0.84
C LYS A 40 5.63 -4.36 -1.20
N HIS A 41 6.37 -3.80 -0.24
CA HIS A 41 7.77 -3.49 -0.46
C HIS A 41 8.58 -4.79 -0.54
N ARG A 42 9.45 -4.90 -1.54
CA ARG A 42 10.19 -6.14 -1.79
C ARG A 42 11.15 -6.52 -0.68
N ASP A 43 11.78 -5.52 -0.08
CA ASP A 43 12.80 -5.76 0.94
C ASP A 43 12.22 -5.83 2.35
N THR A 44 11.40 -4.86 2.71
CA THR A 44 10.85 -4.81 4.07
C THR A 44 9.67 -5.75 4.26
N ARG A 45 9.02 -6.12 3.18
CA ARG A 45 7.81 -6.95 3.17
C ARG A 45 6.63 -6.28 3.83
N ARG A 46 6.71 -4.97 4.03
CA ARG A 46 5.62 -4.20 4.61
C ARG A 46 4.75 -3.64 3.50
N TYR A 47 3.49 -3.35 3.83
CA TYR A 47 2.51 -2.89 2.86
C TYR A 47 2.33 -1.39 2.88
N LEU A 48 2.18 -0.83 1.68
CA LEU A 48 1.74 0.54 1.49
C LEU A 48 0.35 0.43 0.88
N ASN A 49 -0.67 0.87 1.62
CA ASN A 49 -2.08 0.72 1.22
C ASN A 49 -2.67 2.08 0.94
N ILE A 50 -3.19 2.27 -0.26
CA ILE A 50 -3.66 3.59 -0.71
C ILE A 50 -5.06 3.47 -1.28
N GLY A 51 -5.97 4.35 -0.84
CA GLY A 51 -7.31 4.39 -1.39
C GLY A 51 -7.26 4.76 -2.87
N SER A 52 -7.89 3.95 -3.71
CA SER A 52 -7.80 4.12 -5.16
C SER A 52 -8.41 5.42 -5.66
N GLU A 53 -9.45 5.92 -5.01
CA GLU A 53 -10.13 7.13 -5.43
C GLU A 53 -9.77 8.36 -4.59
N THR A 54 -9.39 8.13 -3.33
CA THR A 54 -9.16 9.23 -2.41
C THR A 54 -7.69 9.59 -2.24
N GLY A 55 -6.79 8.65 -2.53
CA GLY A 55 -5.38 8.84 -2.29
C GLY A 55 -4.99 8.78 -0.82
N ARG A 56 -5.91 8.40 0.05
CA ARG A 56 -5.63 8.30 1.48
C ARG A 56 -4.82 7.06 1.77
N PHE A 57 -4.07 7.12 2.87
CA PHE A 57 -3.18 6.03 3.26
C PHE A 57 -3.77 5.26 4.43
N TYR A 58 -3.54 3.95 4.45
CA TYR A 58 -4.07 3.08 5.49
C TYR A 58 -3.03 2.08 5.95
N ARG A 59 -3.16 1.65 7.20
CA ARG A 59 -2.41 0.51 7.69
C ARG A 59 -3.40 -0.57 8.10
N TYR A 60 -3.01 -1.82 7.96
CA TYR A 60 -3.85 -2.92 8.36
C TYR A 60 -3.52 -3.32 9.79
N ALA A 61 -4.53 -3.37 10.66
CA ALA A 61 -4.33 -3.74 12.05
C ALA A 61 -5.62 -4.36 12.57
N ASP A 62 -5.48 -5.49 13.26
CA ASP A 62 -6.61 -6.16 13.91
C ASP A 62 -7.79 -6.40 12.97
N GLY A 63 -7.49 -6.82 11.76
CA GLY A 63 -8.52 -7.16 10.79
C GLY A 63 -9.17 -5.98 10.10
N ASP A 64 -8.62 -4.79 10.26
CA ASP A 64 -9.23 -3.59 9.68
C ASP A 64 -8.17 -2.64 9.12
N TYR A 65 -8.60 -1.78 8.20
CA TYR A 65 -7.75 -0.75 7.63
C TYR A 65 -8.00 0.56 8.34
N ILE A 66 -6.94 1.12 8.92
CA ILE A 66 -7.02 2.33 9.71
C ILE A 66 -6.28 3.44 8.96
N GLU A 67 -6.96 4.58 8.78
CA GLU A 67 -6.36 5.68 8.04
C GLU A 67 -5.19 6.28 8.82
N ILE A 68 -4.10 6.53 8.11
CA ILE A 68 -2.90 7.17 8.66
C ILE A 68 -2.49 8.26 7.68
N ASN A 69 -1.56 9.13 8.09
CA ASN A 69 -1.11 10.16 7.18
C ASN A 69 0.01 9.62 6.27
N ARG A 70 0.33 10.39 5.24
CA ARG A 70 1.32 9.99 4.25
C ARG A 70 2.69 9.71 4.87
N GLU A 71 3.11 10.57 5.78
CA GLU A 71 4.43 10.42 6.40
C GLU A 71 4.52 9.14 7.20
N GLN A 72 3.47 8.82 7.95
CA GLN A 72 3.42 7.57 8.72
C GLN A 72 3.46 6.36 7.81
N ALA A 73 2.75 6.43 6.70
CA ALA A 73 2.69 5.31 5.76
C ALA A 73 4.05 5.06 5.12
N ILE A 74 4.71 6.12 4.66
CA ILE A 74 6.02 6.00 4.01
C ILE A 74 7.06 5.51 5.02
N GLU A 75 7.06 6.07 6.21
CA GLU A 75 7.99 5.67 7.25
C GLU A 75 7.82 4.19 7.57
N HIS A 76 6.58 3.75 7.71
CA HIS A 76 6.29 2.35 8.03
C HIS A 76 6.80 1.39 6.96
N VAL A 77 6.52 1.71 5.70
CA VAL A 77 6.82 0.77 4.61
C VAL A 77 8.32 0.63 4.36
N TYR A 78 9.10 1.67 4.67
CA TYR A 78 10.54 1.62 4.49
C TYR A 78 11.30 1.21 5.76
N GLU A 79 10.60 1.03 6.86
CA GLU A 79 11.25 0.65 8.11
C GLU A 79 11.84 -0.76 7.99
N PRO A 80 13.14 -0.92 8.29
CA PRO A 80 13.76 -2.24 8.18
C PRO A 80 13.08 -3.24 9.10
N ARG A 81 13.00 -4.48 8.63
CA ARG A 81 12.47 -5.55 9.48
C ARG A 81 13.46 -5.84 10.59
N GLN A 82 12.92 -6.02 11.77
CA GLN A 82 13.73 -6.43 12.91
C GLN A 82 13.76 -7.94 12.97
N ILE A 83 14.92 -8.46 13.23
CA ILE A 83 15.12 -9.91 13.27
C ILE A 83 15.31 -10.32 14.73
#